data_6ba079de5a7fcd24ce39f31b4be190d0
#
_entry.id   6ba079de5a7fcd24ce39f31b4be190d0
#
_cell.length_a   1.000
_cell.length_b   1.000
_cell.length_c   1.000
_cell.angle_alpha   90.00
_cell.angle_beta   90.00
_cell.angle_gamma   90.00
#
_symmetry.space_group_name_H-M   'P 1'
#
loop_
_entity.id
_entity.type
_entity.pdbx_description
1 polymer ?
#
loop_
_entity_poly.entity_id
_entity_poly.type
_entity_poly.pdbx_seq_one_letter_code
_entity_poly.pdbx_strand_id
1 'polypeptide(L)'
;MLRVLSGLFISIFIFFTFSSFHPGNNPSALKVRTIVIDPGHGGLYPGTRGLISAEKDVTLEISLKLGEAIKTNFPNIKVVFTRTTDACVNNATNLHDDLHGRAQIANQAKGDLFISIHCNSTRQPAGGYYEKRVIGHKKKLVYVGRGSKKRKKWINAPIYESYWVKNTRVGTETYIWKAGKQENKNDAINEREESGEDVTDSTAEAQEAFDLTSPEARMRAALYEKKYFDNSALFATMVEESFSAAGRQSYGVKQPDVGIQVLQATGMPSVLIEVGFLSNKEEEEYLNSNKGQDEVVQNIMDALDRYKNQLEGSATVPPSSAPDSIRK
;
A
#
# COMPACT_ATOMS: atom_id res chain seq x y z
N MET A 1 41.13 -87.50 18.54
CA MET A 1 41.39 -86.59 17.35
C MET A 1 40.28 -85.60 17.22
N LEU A 2 40.53 -84.44 17.76
CA LEU A 2 39.53 -83.34 17.77
C LEU A 2 39.99 -82.22 16.87
N ARG A 3 39.31 -81.93 15.80
CA ARG A 3 39.59 -80.83 14.89
C ARG A 3 38.87 -79.59 15.35
N VAL A 4 39.64 -78.58 15.73
CA VAL A 4 39.15 -77.25 16.08
C VAL A 4 38.97 -76.46 14.78
N LEU A 5 37.76 -76.04 14.46
CA LEU A 5 37.45 -75.09 13.37
C LEU A 5 37.52 -73.68 13.99
N SER A 6 38.53 -72.91 13.53
CA SER A 6 38.63 -71.47 13.84
C SER A 6 37.69 -70.69 12.92
N GLY A 7 36.63 -70.15 13.50
CA GLY A 7 35.76 -69.22 12.77
C GLY A 7 36.31 -67.80 12.81
N LEU A 8 36.57 -67.25 11.63
CA LEU A 8 37.02 -65.87 11.43
C LEU A 8 35.75 -64.91 11.45
N PHE A 9 35.59 -64.15 12.53
CA PHE A 9 34.57 -63.11 12.58
C PHE A 9 35.13 -61.84 11.89
N ILE A 10 34.59 -61.55 10.72
CA ILE A 10 34.85 -60.28 10.02
C ILE A 10 33.80 -59.26 10.59
N SER A 11 34.23 -58.35 11.43
CA SER A 11 33.45 -57.21 11.91
C SER A 11 33.46 -56.13 10.79
N ILE A 12 32.34 -55.97 10.09
CA ILE A 12 32.14 -54.87 9.17
C ILE A 12 31.77 -53.64 10.02
N PHE A 13 32.74 -52.73 10.18
CA PHE A 13 32.48 -51.40 10.73
C PHE A 13 31.85 -50.51 9.67
N ILE A 14 30.53 -50.32 9.74
CA ILE A 14 29.84 -49.36 8.90
C ILE A 14 30.11 -47.97 9.49
N PHE A 15 30.99 -47.20 8.86
CA PHE A 15 31.19 -45.79 9.15
C PHE A 15 29.97 -45.04 8.62
N PHE A 16 29.02 -44.70 9.51
CA PHE A 16 28.03 -43.68 9.26
C PHE A 16 28.74 -42.33 9.25
N THR A 17 29.08 -41.82 8.06
CA THR A 17 29.45 -40.42 7.90
C THR A 17 28.19 -39.59 8.16
N PHE A 18 28.07 -39.04 9.37
CA PHE A 18 27.16 -37.93 9.62
C PHE A 18 27.62 -36.78 8.74
N SER A 19 27.02 -36.66 7.54
CA SER A 19 27.02 -35.39 6.81
C SER A 19 26.42 -34.36 7.74
N SER A 20 27.25 -33.54 8.34
CA SER A 20 26.81 -32.34 9.03
C SER A 20 26.06 -31.52 8.01
N PHE A 21 24.72 -31.55 8.05
CA PHE A 21 23.93 -30.51 7.45
C PHE A 21 24.42 -29.21 8.05
N HIS A 22 25.25 -28.49 7.34
CA HIS A 22 25.42 -27.08 7.58
C HIS A 22 24.02 -26.49 7.40
N PRO A 23 23.49 -25.76 8.38
CA PRO A 23 22.30 -24.98 8.13
C PRO A 23 22.68 -24.03 7.00
N GLY A 24 22.21 -24.36 5.78
CA GLY A 24 22.37 -23.50 4.63
C GLY A 24 21.93 -22.10 5.04
N ASN A 25 22.64 -21.09 4.57
CA ASN A 25 22.31 -19.68 4.75
C ASN A 25 20.80 -19.51 4.80
N ASN A 26 20.27 -19.22 5.99
CA ASN A 26 18.89 -18.78 6.12
C ASN A 26 18.69 -17.68 5.09
N PRO A 27 17.67 -17.74 4.24
CA PRO A 27 17.36 -16.64 3.33
C PRO A 27 17.33 -15.39 4.20
N SER A 28 18.23 -14.44 3.91
CA SER A 28 18.45 -13.28 4.78
C SER A 28 17.08 -12.67 5.08
N ALA A 29 16.79 -12.52 6.38
CA ALA A 29 15.56 -11.87 6.83
C ALA A 29 15.39 -10.58 6.01
N LEU A 30 14.19 -10.36 5.47
CA LEU A 30 13.87 -9.11 4.81
C LEU A 30 14.07 -8.00 5.83
N LYS A 31 15.08 -7.16 5.60
CA LYS A 31 15.32 -5.98 6.41
C LYS A 31 14.76 -4.78 5.69
N VAL A 32 13.93 -4.01 6.35
CA VAL A 32 13.49 -2.70 5.86
C VAL A 32 14.64 -1.73 6.07
N ARG A 33 15.29 -1.34 4.98
CA ARG A 33 16.43 -0.40 4.97
C ARG A 33 16.10 0.93 4.33
N THR A 34 15.22 0.93 3.35
CA THR A 34 14.79 2.13 2.62
C THR A 34 13.28 2.19 2.57
N ILE A 35 12.70 3.24 3.09
CA ILE A 35 11.27 3.54 2.98
C ILE A 35 11.10 4.74 2.05
N VAL A 36 10.24 4.60 1.06
CA VAL A 36 9.84 5.68 0.18
C VAL A 36 8.49 6.20 0.64
N ILE A 37 8.42 7.49 0.95
CA ILE A 37 7.19 8.18 1.31
C ILE A 37 6.74 9.02 0.11
N ASP A 38 5.50 8.82 -0.30
CA ASP A 38 4.88 9.50 -1.42
C ASP A 38 3.73 10.39 -0.93
N PRO A 39 3.96 11.69 -0.74
CA PRO A 39 2.87 12.62 -0.47
C PRO A 39 1.98 12.71 -1.71
N GLY A 40 0.72 12.25 -1.61
CA GLY A 40 -0.21 12.25 -2.73
C GLY A 40 -0.42 13.63 -3.33
N HIS A 41 -0.69 13.68 -4.64
CA HIS A 41 -0.92 14.92 -5.37
C HIS A 41 0.28 15.90 -5.36
N GLY A 42 0.06 17.21 -5.57
CA GLY A 42 1.07 18.24 -5.58
C GLY A 42 1.05 19.09 -6.85
N GLY A 43 1.55 20.32 -6.76
CA GLY A 43 1.62 21.24 -7.88
C GLY A 43 0.29 21.43 -8.61
N LEU A 44 0.22 20.99 -9.86
CA LEU A 44 -0.99 21.09 -10.72
C LEU A 44 -2.16 20.22 -10.24
N TYR A 45 -1.91 19.22 -9.41
CA TYR A 45 -2.90 18.23 -8.97
C TYR A 45 -3.24 18.44 -7.49
N PRO A 46 -4.27 19.23 -7.17
CA PRO A 46 -4.61 19.53 -5.79
C PRO A 46 -5.21 18.34 -5.03
N GLY A 47 -5.65 17.29 -5.73
CA GLY A 47 -6.47 16.24 -5.13
C GLY A 47 -7.86 16.73 -4.74
N THR A 48 -8.44 16.09 -3.74
CA THR A 48 -9.70 16.50 -3.14
C THR A 48 -9.57 17.86 -2.48
N ARG A 49 -10.61 18.68 -2.62
CA ARG A 49 -10.74 19.94 -1.88
C ARG A 49 -11.75 19.78 -0.74
N GLY A 50 -11.30 20.09 0.46
CA GLY A 50 -12.15 20.28 1.62
C GLY A 50 -12.78 21.68 1.66
N LEU A 51 -13.18 22.12 2.83
CA LEU A 51 -13.70 23.48 3.07
C LEU A 51 -12.56 24.50 3.23
N ILE A 52 -11.45 24.10 3.83
CA ILE A 52 -10.34 24.99 4.21
C ILE A 52 -8.99 24.57 3.63
N SER A 53 -8.86 23.32 3.12
CA SER A 53 -7.60 22.77 2.66
C SER A 53 -7.75 22.00 1.34
N ALA A 54 -6.62 21.71 0.70
CA ALA A 54 -6.54 20.76 -0.41
C ALA A 54 -5.75 19.52 0.04
N GLU A 55 -6.08 18.39 -0.54
CA GLU A 55 -5.44 17.11 -0.21
C GLU A 55 -3.92 17.17 -0.33
N LYS A 56 -3.39 17.81 -1.39
CA LYS A 56 -1.95 17.93 -1.62
C LYS A 56 -1.19 18.58 -0.46
N ASP A 57 -1.82 19.49 0.28
CA ASP A 57 -1.20 20.23 1.39
C ASP A 57 -1.18 19.35 2.64
N VAL A 58 -2.32 18.74 2.97
CA VAL A 58 -2.46 17.85 4.13
C VAL A 58 -1.56 16.61 3.99
N THR A 59 -1.53 16.00 2.80
CA THR A 59 -0.70 14.82 2.55
C THR A 59 0.80 15.15 2.65
N LEU A 60 1.21 16.34 2.21
CA LEU A 60 2.59 16.80 2.34
C LEU A 60 2.99 16.94 3.82
N GLU A 61 2.18 17.63 4.61
CA GLU A 61 2.47 17.87 6.03
C GLU A 61 2.57 16.56 6.81
N ILE A 62 1.59 15.65 6.65
CA ILE A 62 1.60 14.34 7.33
C ILE A 62 2.80 13.51 6.87
N SER A 63 3.12 13.50 5.58
CA SER A 63 4.25 12.74 5.04
C SER A 63 5.59 13.24 5.56
N LEU A 64 5.79 14.55 5.66
CA LEU A 64 7.02 15.13 6.21
C LEU A 64 7.18 14.77 7.68
N LYS A 65 6.10 14.87 8.49
CA LYS A 65 6.11 14.43 9.89
C LYS A 65 6.40 12.93 10.03
N LEU A 66 5.82 12.10 9.16
CA LEU A 66 6.10 10.66 9.14
C LEU A 66 7.57 10.37 8.86
N GLY A 67 8.15 11.06 7.89
CA GLY A 67 9.57 10.89 7.57
C GLY A 67 10.50 11.29 8.72
N GLU A 68 10.20 12.37 9.44
CA GLU A 68 10.97 12.76 10.63
C GLU A 68 10.79 11.75 11.78
N ALA A 69 9.57 11.23 11.98
CA ALA A 69 9.32 10.18 12.97
C ALA A 69 10.11 8.91 12.66
N ILE A 70 10.15 8.47 11.38
CA ILE A 70 10.93 7.31 10.96
C ILE A 70 12.43 7.53 11.21
N LYS A 71 12.98 8.66 10.79
CA LYS A 71 14.41 8.98 11.00
C LYS A 71 14.79 8.99 12.48
N THR A 72 13.91 9.49 13.33
CA THR A 72 14.13 9.57 14.77
C THR A 72 14.08 8.18 15.44
N ASN A 73 13.07 7.37 15.12
CA ASN A 73 12.86 6.09 15.78
C ASN A 73 13.65 4.94 15.14
N PHE A 74 13.98 5.05 13.85
CA PHE A 74 14.71 4.06 13.08
C PHE A 74 15.89 4.69 12.33
N PRO A 75 16.95 5.13 13.02
CA PRO A 75 18.06 5.90 12.42
C PRO A 75 18.82 5.16 11.32
N ASN A 76 18.67 3.82 11.26
CA ASN A 76 19.30 2.98 10.24
C ASN A 76 18.43 2.82 8.98
N ILE A 77 17.22 3.40 8.97
CA ILE A 77 16.33 3.38 7.81
C ILE A 77 16.54 4.66 6.99
N LYS A 78 16.88 4.50 5.72
CA LYS A 78 16.90 5.60 4.75
C LYS A 78 15.48 5.98 4.39
N VAL A 79 15.12 7.26 4.53
CA VAL A 79 13.84 7.82 4.08
C VAL A 79 14.06 8.60 2.80
N VAL A 80 13.27 8.28 1.78
CA VAL A 80 13.24 8.96 0.48
C VAL A 80 11.82 9.49 0.26
N PHE A 81 11.70 10.72 -0.22
CA PHE A 81 10.42 11.32 -0.57
C PHE A 81 10.28 11.44 -2.08
N THR A 82 9.08 11.24 -2.62
CA THR A 82 8.80 11.54 -4.02
C THR A 82 8.70 13.05 -4.27
N ARG A 83 8.19 13.80 -3.29
CA ARG A 83 8.21 15.26 -3.22
C ARG A 83 8.35 15.75 -1.77
N THR A 84 8.90 16.93 -1.58
CA THR A 84 9.03 17.60 -0.26
C THR A 84 8.46 19.02 -0.26
N THR A 85 7.87 19.42 -1.38
CA THR A 85 7.24 20.74 -1.58
C THR A 85 5.94 20.58 -2.37
N ASP A 86 5.17 21.65 -2.50
CA ASP A 86 3.99 21.68 -3.37
C ASP A 86 4.43 21.80 -4.84
N ALA A 87 4.86 20.69 -5.42
CA ALA A 87 5.28 20.60 -6.81
C ALA A 87 4.85 19.25 -7.41
N CYS A 88 4.72 19.21 -8.74
CA CYS A 88 4.71 17.95 -9.49
C CYS A 88 6.10 17.31 -9.44
N VAL A 89 6.16 15.99 -9.38
CA VAL A 89 7.42 15.25 -9.38
C VAL A 89 8.16 15.49 -10.72
N ASN A 90 9.46 15.72 -10.65
CA ASN A 90 10.30 16.01 -11.82
C ASN A 90 9.80 17.16 -12.72
N ASN A 91 9.02 18.12 -12.15
CA ASN A 91 8.35 19.21 -12.89
C ASN A 91 7.41 18.70 -14.00
N ALA A 92 6.78 17.57 -13.79
CA ALA A 92 5.84 16.98 -14.73
C ALA A 92 4.71 17.95 -15.09
N THR A 93 4.34 17.99 -16.37
CA THR A 93 3.29 18.86 -16.89
C THR A 93 1.97 18.10 -17.12
N ASN A 94 1.97 16.81 -16.96
CA ASN A 94 0.78 15.95 -17.04
C ASN A 94 0.80 14.89 -15.95
N LEU A 95 -0.38 14.30 -15.69
CA LEU A 95 -0.58 13.35 -14.60
C LEU A 95 0.19 12.04 -14.80
N HIS A 96 0.27 11.55 -16.03
CA HIS A 96 0.97 10.31 -16.33
C HIS A 96 2.45 10.41 -15.96
N ASP A 97 3.12 11.48 -16.37
CA ASP A 97 4.53 11.69 -16.09
C ASP A 97 4.80 11.95 -14.60
N ASP A 98 3.86 12.64 -13.90
CA ASP A 98 3.97 12.83 -12.44
C ASP A 98 3.91 11.48 -11.71
N LEU A 99 2.93 10.64 -12.04
CA LEU A 99 2.79 9.32 -11.41
C LEU A 99 3.94 8.36 -11.75
N HIS A 100 4.42 8.41 -13.00
CA HIS A 100 5.59 7.63 -13.43
C HIS A 100 6.86 8.09 -12.70
N GLY A 101 7.08 9.40 -12.58
CA GLY A 101 8.20 9.98 -11.84
C GLY A 101 8.25 9.54 -10.39
N ARG A 102 7.10 9.43 -9.71
CA ARG A 102 7.00 8.92 -8.33
C ARG A 102 7.50 7.48 -8.22
N ALA A 103 7.01 6.63 -9.12
CA ALA A 103 7.43 5.23 -9.17
C ALA A 103 8.92 5.11 -9.51
N GLN A 104 9.43 5.90 -10.46
CA GLN A 104 10.83 5.92 -10.83
C GLN A 104 11.74 6.29 -9.66
N ILE A 105 11.40 7.33 -8.89
CA ILE A 105 12.15 7.70 -7.66
C ILE A 105 12.19 6.52 -6.69
N ALA A 106 11.06 5.83 -6.48
CA ALA A 106 10.97 4.70 -5.58
C ALA A 106 11.85 3.52 -6.04
N ASN A 107 11.81 3.18 -7.33
CA ASN A 107 12.58 2.10 -7.92
C ASN A 107 14.08 2.39 -7.88
N GLN A 108 14.50 3.59 -8.28
CA GLN A 108 15.90 4.04 -8.21
C GLN A 108 16.44 4.08 -6.78
N ALA A 109 15.60 4.42 -5.80
CA ALA A 109 15.97 4.38 -4.40
C ALA A 109 16.11 2.96 -3.85
N LYS A 110 15.73 1.94 -4.62
CA LYS A 110 15.63 0.54 -4.18
C LYS A 110 14.83 0.40 -2.88
N GLY A 111 13.66 1.06 -2.81
CA GLY A 111 12.80 1.06 -1.64
C GLY A 111 12.43 -0.37 -1.19
N ASP A 112 12.39 -0.63 0.09
CA ASP A 112 11.91 -1.88 0.66
C ASP A 112 10.43 -1.81 1.01
N LEU A 113 9.89 -0.58 1.13
CA LEU A 113 8.49 -0.29 1.35
C LEU A 113 8.16 1.08 0.75
N PHE A 114 7.06 1.15 0.01
CA PHE A 114 6.50 2.38 -0.53
C PHE A 114 5.19 2.72 0.20
N ILE A 115 5.12 3.93 0.77
CA ILE A 115 3.97 4.42 1.54
C ILE A 115 3.46 5.70 0.88
N SER A 116 2.33 5.61 0.19
CA SER A 116 1.65 6.78 -0.35
C SER A 116 0.58 7.27 0.65
N ILE A 117 0.58 8.56 0.94
CA ILE A 117 -0.36 9.20 1.87
C ILE A 117 -1.37 10.02 1.10
N HIS A 118 -2.64 9.73 1.30
CA HIS A 118 -3.78 10.37 0.65
C HIS A 118 -4.88 10.76 1.65
N CYS A 119 -5.81 11.57 1.20
CA CYS A 119 -7.03 11.89 1.93
C CYS A 119 -8.24 11.60 1.05
N ASN A 120 -9.13 10.78 1.56
CA ASN A 120 -10.34 10.36 0.88
C ASN A 120 -11.38 11.48 0.76
N SER A 121 -12.36 11.24 -0.09
CA SER A 121 -13.52 12.10 -0.24
C SER A 121 -14.74 11.27 -0.57
N THR A 122 -15.90 11.75 -0.13
CA THR A 122 -17.15 11.32 -0.73
C THR A 122 -17.32 12.06 -2.06
N ARG A 123 -18.16 11.56 -2.96
CA ARG A 123 -18.47 12.27 -4.22
C ARG A 123 -19.39 13.49 -4.00
N GLN A 124 -19.71 13.79 -2.74
CA GLN A 124 -20.55 14.91 -2.34
C GLN A 124 -19.68 16.12 -1.99
N PRO A 125 -20.23 17.35 -2.09
CA PRO A 125 -19.51 18.57 -1.70
C PRO A 125 -18.98 18.50 -0.27
N ALA A 126 -17.84 19.15 -0.03
CA ALA A 126 -17.25 19.24 1.30
C ALA A 126 -18.23 19.88 2.29
N GLY A 127 -18.25 19.36 3.52
CA GLY A 127 -19.13 19.78 4.61
C GLY A 127 -20.59 19.32 4.47
N GLY A 128 -21.13 19.22 3.26
CA GLY A 128 -22.50 18.79 3.02
C GLY A 128 -23.13 19.45 1.77
N TYR A 129 -24.40 19.20 1.58
CA TYR A 129 -25.14 19.67 0.40
C TYR A 129 -26.64 19.81 0.69
N TYR A 130 -27.35 20.54 -0.16
CA TYR A 130 -28.80 20.66 -0.06
C TYR A 130 -29.51 19.60 -0.90
N GLU A 131 -30.35 18.81 -0.25
CA GLU A 131 -31.33 17.95 -0.91
C GLU A 131 -32.71 18.57 -0.93
N LYS A 132 -33.57 18.06 -1.83
CA LYS A 132 -34.97 18.48 -1.94
C LYS A 132 -35.88 17.32 -1.60
N ARG A 133 -36.82 17.54 -0.67
CA ARG A 133 -37.92 16.61 -0.38
C ARG A 133 -39.26 17.20 -0.80
N VAL A 134 -40.16 16.35 -1.23
CA VAL A 134 -41.53 16.76 -1.53
C VAL A 134 -42.30 16.89 -0.22
N ILE A 135 -42.81 18.10 0.06
CA ILE A 135 -43.57 18.39 1.27
C ILE A 135 -45.09 18.52 0.97
N GLY A 136 -45.51 18.44 -0.28
CA GLY A 136 -46.90 18.56 -0.71
C GLY A 136 -47.04 18.70 -2.21
N HIS A 137 -48.24 18.94 -2.63
CA HIS A 137 -48.55 19.17 -4.05
C HIS A 137 -49.46 20.38 -4.18
N LYS A 138 -49.30 21.14 -5.29
CA LYS A 138 -50.18 22.25 -5.67
C LYS A 138 -50.66 22.11 -7.08
N LYS A 139 -51.87 22.55 -7.34
CA LYS A 139 -52.36 22.65 -8.73
C LYS A 139 -51.58 23.71 -9.47
N LYS A 140 -50.98 23.34 -10.59
CA LYS A 140 -50.23 24.24 -11.48
C LYS A 140 -50.79 24.12 -12.91
N LEU A 141 -51.07 25.27 -13.51
CA LEU A 141 -51.48 25.34 -14.92
C LEU A 141 -50.23 25.26 -15.78
N VAL A 142 -50.17 24.29 -16.66
CA VAL A 142 -49.10 24.13 -17.64
C VAL A 142 -49.66 24.10 -19.07
N TYR A 143 -48.83 24.49 -20.03
CA TYR A 143 -49.19 24.38 -21.43
C TYR A 143 -48.49 23.14 -22.01
N VAL A 144 -49.28 22.20 -22.54
CA VAL A 144 -48.79 20.97 -23.19
C VAL A 144 -49.08 21.01 -24.68
N GLY A 145 -48.18 20.48 -25.52
CA GLY A 145 -48.24 20.50 -26.97
C GLY A 145 -47.24 21.47 -27.61
N ARG A 146 -47.10 21.41 -28.94
CA ARG A 146 -46.20 22.28 -29.72
C ARG A 146 -46.97 23.16 -30.67
N GLY A 147 -46.50 24.38 -30.90
CA GLY A 147 -47.09 25.34 -31.86
C GLY A 147 -48.55 25.66 -31.56
N SER A 148 -49.41 25.65 -32.59
CA SER A 148 -50.83 25.91 -32.51
C SER A 148 -51.64 24.86 -31.73
N LYS A 149 -51.05 23.69 -31.42
CA LYS A 149 -51.66 22.61 -30.62
C LYS A 149 -51.42 22.76 -29.12
N LYS A 150 -50.90 23.88 -28.62
CA LYS A 150 -50.75 24.14 -27.20
C LYS A 150 -52.12 24.22 -26.53
N ARG A 151 -52.31 23.44 -25.45
CA ARG A 151 -53.50 23.46 -24.61
C ARG A 151 -53.15 23.60 -23.14
N LYS A 152 -53.96 24.28 -22.38
CA LYS A 152 -53.85 24.41 -20.94
C LYS A 152 -54.20 23.07 -20.28
N LYS A 153 -53.36 22.65 -19.31
CA LYS A 153 -53.60 21.46 -18.48
C LYS A 153 -53.24 21.77 -17.03
N TRP A 154 -54.14 21.44 -16.12
CA TRP A 154 -53.83 21.47 -14.72
C TRP A 154 -53.09 20.19 -14.33
N ILE A 155 -51.98 20.32 -13.61
CA ILE A 155 -51.22 19.22 -13.05
C ILE A 155 -51.05 19.41 -11.55
N ASN A 156 -50.91 18.30 -10.80
CA ASN A 156 -50.45 18.34 -9.43
C ASN A 156 -48.90 18.42 -9.45
N ALA A 157 -48.37 19.62 -9.22
CA ALA A 157 -46.95 19.86 -9.17
C ALA A 157 -46.46 19.69 -7.73
N PRO A 158 -45.33 18.99 -7.52
CA PRO A 158 -44.77 18.85 -6.18
C PRO A 158 -44.28 20.20 -5.65
N ILE A 159 -44.47 20.41 -4.36
CA ILE A 159 -43.86 21.48 -3.57
C ILE A 159 -42.62 20.89 -2.93
N TYR A 160 -41.48 21.51 -3.17
CA TYR A 160 -40.17 21.05 -2.63
C TYR A 160 -39.77 21.96 -1.47
N GLU A 161 -39.19 21.32 -0.45
CA GLU A 161 -38.43 21.98 0.57
C GLU A 161 -36.97 21.53 0.43
N SER A 162 -36.03 22.48 0.55
CA SER A 162 -34.60 22.17 0.56
C SER A 162 -34.16 22.01 2.02
N TYR A 163 -33.45 20.94 2.32
CA TYR A 163 -32.85 20.70 3.62
C TYR A 163 -31.38 20.37 3.48
N TRP A 164 -30.60 20.69 4.51
CA TRP A 164 -29.17 20.44 4.53
C TRP A 164 -28.86 18.99 4.92
N VAL A 165 -27.99 18.33 4.15
CA VAL A 165 -27.46 17.01 4.44
C VAL A 165 -25.96 17.16 4.73
N LYS A 166 -25.56 16.90 5.98
CA LYS A 166 -24.18 16.96 6.40
C LYS A 166 -23.40 15.76 5.83
N ASN A 167 -22.17 15.97 5.39
CA ASN A 167 -21.28 14.90 5.03
C ASN A 167 -20.68 14.31 6.31
N THR A 168 -21.08 13.09 6.67
CA THR A 168 -20.74 12.43 7.94
C THR A 168 -19.73 11.31 7.82
N ARG A 169 -19.23 11.03 6.59
CA ARG A 169 -18.28 9.94 6.41
C ARG A 169 -16.93 10.31 7.00
N VAL A 170 -16.39 9.42 7.85
CA VAL A 170 -15.10 9.57 8.57
C VAL A 170 -14.34 8.27 8.50
N GLY A 171 -13.03 8.29 8.79
CA GLY A 171 -12.24 7.08 8.97
C GLY A 171 -11.19 6.85 7.90
N THR A 172 -10.56 5.69 7.94
CA THR A 172 -9.40 5.32 7.14
C THR A 172 -9.67 4.12 6.26
N GLU A 173 -8.93 4.02 5.17
CA GLU A 173 -8.87 2.81 4.34
C GLU A 173 -7.51 2.72 3.67
N THR A 174 -6.97 1.52 3.53
CA THR A 174 -5.66 1.33 2.91
C THR A 174 -5.79 0.50 1.64
N TYR A 175 -5.24 1.00 0.56
CA TYR A 175 -5.25 0.34 -0.74
C TYR A 175 -3.93 -0.36 -0.99
N ILE A 176 -4.03 -1.56 -1.58
CA ILE A 176 -2.92 -2.28 -2.18
C ILE A 176 -3.21 -2.51 -3.67
N TRP A 177 -2.18 -2.80 -4.45
CA TRP A 177 -2.36 -3.08 -5.86
C TRP A 177 -3.17 -4.38 -6.09
N LYS A 178 -3.83 -4.49 -7.26
CA LYS A 178 -4.69 -5.63 -7.58
C LYS A 178 -3.85 -6.78 -8.13
N ALA A 179 -3.91 -7.95 -7.50
CA ALA A 179 -3.34 -9.17 -8.04
C ALA A 179 -3.96 -9.49 -9.41
N GLY A 180 -3.12 -9.87 -10.39
CA GLY A 180 -3.55 -10.18 -11.75
C GLY A 180 -3.44 -9.05 -12.78
N LYS A 181 -2.94 -7.85 -12.40
CA LYS A 181 -2.46 -6.80 -13.32
C LYS A 181 -0.92 -6.78 -13.30
N GLN A 182 -0.33 -7.85 -13.78
CA GLN A 182 1.05 -8.25 -13.54
C GLN A 182 2.08 -7.53 -14.41
N GLU A 183 1.72 -7.09 -15.62
CA GLU A 183 2.69 -6.56 -16.59
C GLU A 183 3.46 -5.35 -16.03
N ASN A 184 2.77 -4.36 -15.52
CA ASN A 184 3.41 -3.13 -15.00
C ASN A 184 4.28 -3.40 -13.75
N LYS A 185 3.91 -4.37 -12.89
CA LYS A 185 4.67 -4.69 -11.68
C LYS A 185 5.96 -5.45 -12.02
N ASN A 186 5.92 -6.32 -13.00
CA ASN A 186 7.09 -7.04 -13.48
C ASN A 186 8.10 -6.09 -14.14
N ASP A 187 7.63 -5.14 -14.95
CA ASP A 187 8.48 -4.10 -15.54
C ASP A 187 9.17 -3.27 -14.45
N ALA A 188 8.43 -2.87 -13.41
CA ALA A 188 8.96 -2.14 -12.28
C ALA A 188 9.99 -2.94 -11.45
N ILE A 189 9.81 -4.25 -11.31
CA ILE A 189 10.77 -5.14 -10.66
C ILE A 189 12.06 -5.18 -11.46
N ASN A 190 11.97 -5.27 -12.79
CA ASN A 190 13.13 -5.28 -13.68
C ASN A 190 13.90 -3.96 -13.65
N GLU A 191 13.19 -2.81 -13.77
CA GLU A 191 13.82 -1.48 -13.68
C GLU A 191 14.58 -1.29 -12.36
N ARG A 192 14.03 -1.80 -11.26
CA ARG A 192 14.70 -1.76 -9.96
C ARG A 192 16.01 -2.57 -9.96
N GLU A 193 15.99 -3.74 -10.53
CA GLU A 193 17.14 -4.65 -10.57
C GLU A 193 18.22 -4.14 -11.53
N GLU A 194 17.83 -3.61 -12.71
CA GLU A 194 18.76 -3.03 -13.70
C GLU A 194 19.48 -1.78 -13.18
N SER A 195 18.89 -1.01 -12.27
CA SER A 195 19.49 0.17 -11.66
C SER A 195 20.59 -0.14 -10.64
N GLY A 196 20.95 -1.39 -10.45
CA GLY A 196 21.93 -1.86 -9.47
C GLY A 196 23.36 -1.82 -9.97
N GLU A 197 24.07 -0.70 -9.82
CA GLU A 197 25.54 -0.58 -9.95
C GLU A 197 26.30 -1.18 -8.76
N ASP A 198 25.92 -2.29 -8.21
CA ASP A 198 26.70 -2.95 -7.14
C ASP A 198 26.88 -4.44 -7.45
N VAL A 199 27.38 -4.72 -8.66
CA VAL A 199 27.95 -6.04 -8.99
C VAL A 199 29.47 -5.85 -9.12
N THR A 200 30.17 -5.79 -8.00
CA THR A 200 31.63 -5.96 -7.97
C THR A 200 32.04 -7.41 -8.22
N ASP A 201 31.14 -8.23 -8.73
CA ASP A 201 31.46 -9.57 -9.26
C ASP A 201 30.74 -9.76 -10.62
N SER A 202 31.45 -9.33 -11.67
CA SER A 202 31.00 -9.43 -13.07
C SER A 202 31.20 -10.88 -13.55
N THR A 203 30.34 -11.78 -13.10
CA THR A 203 30.17 -13.06 -13.78
C THR A 203 29.04 -12.95 -14.79
N ALA A 204 29.22 -13.51 -15.98
CA ALA A 204 28.21 -13.54 -17.05
C ALA A 204 26.84 -14.10 -16.59
N GLU A 205 26.82 -14.84 -15.49
CA GLU A 205 25.62 -15.39 -14.84
C GLU A 205 24.70 -14.31 -14.23
N ALA A 206 25.25 -13.14 -13.84
CA ALA A 206 24.45 -12.06 -13.29
C ALA A 206 23.66 -11.31 -14.39
N GLN A 207 24.18 -11.23 -15.60
CA GLN A 207 23.50 -10.59 -16.74
C GLN A 207 22.39 -11.48 -17.35
N GLU A 208 22.52 -12.81 -17.31
CA GLU A 208 21.44 -13.74 -17.72
C GLU A 208 20.24 -13.73 -16.78
N ALA A 209 20.40 -13.18 -15.57
CA ALA A 209 19.37 -13.21 -14.52
C ALA A 209 18.15 -12.33 -14.79
N PHE A 210 18.23 -11.40 -15.75
CA PHE A 210 17.19 -10.36 -16.00
C PHE A 210 16.47 -10.49 -17.35
N ASP A 211 16.84 -11.47 -18.15
CA ASP A 211 16.10 -11.75 -19.38
C ASP A 211 14.77 -12.45 -19.06
N LEU A 212 13.67 -11.67 -19.01
CA LEU A 212 12.30 -12.21 -18.82
C LEU A 212 11.87 -13.18 -19.92
N THR A 213 12.67 -13.38 -20.95
CA THR A 213 12.43 -14.43 -21.94
C THR A 213 12.73 -15.81 -21.37
N SER A 214 13.59 -15.92 -20.33
CA SER A 214 13.89 -17.20 -19.70
C SER A 214 12.77 -17.64 -18.74
N PRO A 215 12.46 -18.95 -18.68
CA PRO A 215 11.47 -19.48 -17.71
C PRO A 215 11.86 -19.21 -16.26
N GLU A 216 13.14 -19.23 -15.93
CA GLU A 216 13.70 -19.00 -14.60
C GLU A 216 13.49 -17.55 -14.15
N ALA A 217 13.74 -16.58 -15.02
CA ALA A 217 13.53 -15.16 -14.73
C ALA A 217 12.04 -14.85 -14.52
N ARG A 218 11.15 -15.43 -15.34
CA ARG A 218 9.69 -15.31 -15.15
C ARG A 218 9.22 -15.91 -13.83
N MET A 219 9.76 -17.07 -13.44
CA MET A 219 9.44 -17.69 -12.15
C MET A 219 9.93 -16.83 -10.99
N ARG A 220 11.12 -16.25 -11.08
CA ARG A 220 11.67 -15.34 -10.06
C ARG A 220 10.82 -14.09 -9.94
N ALA A 221 10.46 -13.44 -11.05
CA ALA A 221 9.57 -12.27 -11.05
C ALA A 221 8.22 -12.58 -10.40
N ALA A 222 7.61 -13.72 -10.70
CA ALA A 222 6.36 -14.16 -10.08
C ALA A 222 6.49 -14.40 -8.57
N LEU A 223 7.62 -14.90 -8.09
CA LEU A 223 7.90 -15.07 -6.66
C LEU A 223 8.05 -13.72 -5.96
N TYR A 224 8.74 -12.76 -6.58
CA TYR A 224 8.86 -11.40 -6.03
C TYR A 224 7.52 -10.69 -6.01
N GLU A 225 6.74 -10.81 -7.07
CA GLU A 225 5.39 -10.25 -7.15
C GLU A 225 4.53 -10.76 -6.00
N LYS A 226 4.45 -12.08 -5.82
CA LYS A 226 3.72 -12.68 -4.70
C LYS A 226 4.21 -12.17 -3.36
N LYS A 227 5.51 -12.11 -3.14
CA LYS A 227 6.13 -11.62 -1.90
C LYS A 227 5.80 -10.15 -1.64
N TYR A 228 5.84 -9.30 -2.67
CA TYR A 228 5.50 -7.89 -2.54
C TYR A 228 4.02 -7.69 -2.25
N PHE A 229 3.16 -8.51 -2.87
CA PHE A 229 1.73 -8.50 -2.58
C PHE A 229 1.44 -8.89 -1.12
N ASP A 230 1.99 -10.01 -0.66
CA ASP A 230 1.80 -10.51 0.70
C ASP A 230 2.29 -9.48 1.74
N ASN A 231 3.45 -8.85 1.50
CA ASN A 231 4.01 -7.83 2.36
C ASN A 231 3.23 -6.51 2.31
N SER A 232 2.68 -6.13 1.17
CA SER A 232 1.77 -4.98 1.06
C SER A 232 0.50 -5.20 1.87
N ALA A 233 -0.09 -6.39 1.74
CA ALA A 233 -1.29 -6.76 2.49
C ALA A 233 -1.03 -6.83 4.00
N LEU A 234 0.11 -7.36 4.41
CA LEU A 234 0.53 -7.42 5.80
C LEU A 234 0.66 -6.02 6.41
N PHE A 235 1.41 -5.14 5.76
CA PHE A 235 1.60 -3.77 6.25
C PHE A 235 0.27 -2.99 6.27
N ALA A 236 -0.50 -3.05 5.19
CA ALA A 236 -1.82 -2.41 5.10
C ALA A 236 -2.77 -2.87 6.22
N THR A 237 -2.77 -4.18 6.53
CA THR A 237 -3.57 -4.72 7.64
C THR A 237 -3.14 -4.14 8.97
N MET A 238 -1.83 -4.08 9.24
CA MET A 238 -1.30 -3.50 10.48
C MET A 238 -1.62 -2.01 10.61
N VAL A 239 -1.62 -1.26 9.49
CA VAL A 239 -2.02 0.16 9.47
C VAL A 239 -3.49 0.31 9.88
N GLU A 240 -4.40 -0.43 9.26
CA GLU A 240 -5.83 -0.35 9.57
C GLU A 240 -6.15 -0.83 11.00
N GLU A 241 -5.44 -1.85 11.49
CA GLU A 241 -5.54 -2.30 12.89
C GLU A 241 -5.08 -1.21 13.87
N SER A 242 -3.98 -0.50 13.57
CA SER A 242 -3.46 0.58 14.42
C SER A 242 -4.46 1.75 14.47
N PHE A 243 -5.02 2.16 13.34
CA PHE A 243 -6.08 3.17 13.30
C PHE A 243 -7.32 2.73 14.10
N SER A 244 -7.74 1.49 13.93
CA SER A 244 -8.89 0.93 14.67
C SER A 244 -8.63 0.88 16.18
N ALA A 245 -7.42 0.48 16.60
CA ALA A 245 -7.03 0.46 18.02
C ALA A 245 -6.99 1.86 18.64
N ALA A 246 -6.66 2.87 17.85
CA ALA A 246 -6.74 4.29 18.24
C ALA A 246 -8.17 4.85 18.25
N GLY A 247 -9.18 4.03 17.96
CA GLY A 247 -10.60 4.43 17.97
C GLY A 247 -11.09 5.09 16.67
N ARG A 248 -10.29 5.10 15.61
CA ARG A 248 -10.73 5.60 14.30
C ARG A 248 -11.56 4.53 13.57
N GLN A 249 -12.55 4.97 12.80
CA GLN A 249 -13.29 4.08 11.92
C GLN A 249 -12.35 3.57 10.82
N SER A 250 -12.10 2.27 10.78
CA SER A 250 -11.37 1.62 9.68
C SER A 250 -12.36 0.98 8.69
N TYR A 251 -12.10 1.15 7.40
CA TYR A 251 -12.80 0.46 6.32
C TYR A 251 -11.97 -0.69 5.75
N GLY A 252 -10.82 -0.96 6.37
CA GLY A 252 -9.95 -2.09 6.08
C GLY A 252 -9.13 -1.94 4.80
N VAL A 253 -8.47 -3.04 4.44
CA VAL A 253 -7.61 -3.13 3.25
C VAL A 253 -8.45 -3.39 2.01
N LYS A 254 -8.14 -2.69 0.93
CA LYS A 254 -8.88 -2.76 -0.34
C LYS A 254 -7.97 -2.97 -1.54
N GLN A 255 -8.53 -3.62 -2.55
CA GLN A 255 -7.95 -3.74 -3.88
C GLN A 255 -8.91 -3.10 -4.88
N PRO A 256 -8.60 -1.91 -5.44
CA PRO A 256 -9.52 -1.23 -6.34
C PRO A 256 -9.61 -1.96 -7.69
N ASP A 257 -10.80 -1.95 -8.30
CA ASP A 257 -11.02 -2.55 -9.62
C ASP A 257 -10.21 -1.85 -10.72
N VAL A 258 -10.09 -0.54 -10.63
CA VAL A 258 -9.17 0.27 -11.43
C VAL A 258 -7.86 0.35 -10.66
N GLY A 259 -6.77 -0.15 -11.25
CA GLY A 259 -5.46 -0.18 -10.58
C GLY A 259 -4.97 1.22 -10.24
N ILE A 260 -4.29 1.33 -9.10
CA ILE A 260 -3.59 2.55 -8.69
C ILE A 260 -2.20 2.51 -9.32
N GLN A 261 -1.94 3.41 -10.25
CA GLN A 261 -0.76 3.40 -11.11
C GLN A 261 0.54 3.40 -10.31
N VAL A 262 0.68 4.26 -9.30
CA VAL A 262 1.92 4.32 -8.49
C VAL A 262 2.20 3.01 -7.75
N LEU A 263 1.15 2.30 -7.27
CA LEU A 263 1.31 1.02 -6.60
C LEU A 263 1.68 -0.11 -7.56
N GLN A 264 1.23 -0.03 -8.80
CA GLN A 264 1.54 -1.01 -9.84
C GLN A 264 2.94 -0.82 -10.43
N ALA A 265 3.40 0.45 -10.54
CA ALA A 265 4.66 0.80 -11.16
C ALA A 265 5.86 0.78 -10.19
N THR A 266 5.67 0.45 -8.92
CA THR A 266 6.77 0.32 -7.94
C THR A 266 7.21 -1.12 -7.77
N GLY A 267 8.52 -1.40 -7.85
CA GLY A 267 9.13 -2.73 -7.72
C GLY A 267 9.35 -3.18 -6.26
N MET A 268 8.43 -2.89 -5.36
CA MET A 268 8.52 -3.22 -3.93
C MET A 268 7.13 -3.38 -3.30
N PRO A 269 7.01 -3.87 -2.05
CA PRO A 269 5.77 -3.74 -1.26
C PRO A 269 5.29 -2.30 -1.24
N SER A 270 4.01 -2.07 -1.57
CA SER A 270 3.47 -0.73 -1.75
C SER A 270 2.03 -0.61 -1.25
N VAL A 271 1.75 0.46 -0.51
CA VAL A 271 0.43 0.79 0.02
C VAL A 271 0.09 2.26 -0.25
N LEU A 272 -1.22 2.55 -0.38
CA LEU A 272 -1.77 3.89 -0.35
C LEU A 272 -2.73 3.98 0.82
N ILE A 273 -2.46 4.90 1.74
CA ILE A 273 -3.20 5.08 2.98
C ILE A 273 -4.08 6.32 2.85
N GLU A 274 -5.39 6.12 2.87
CA GLU A 274 -6.38 7.18 2.97
C GLU A 274 -6.57 7.50 4.47
N VAL A 275 -5.92 8.55 4.94
CA VAL A 275 -5.85 8.86 6.39
C VAL A 275 -7.11 9.49 6.95
N GLY A 276 -8.08 9.85 6.11
CA GLY A 276 -9.38 10.40 6.51
C GLY A 276 -10.12 11.06 5.35
N PHE A 277 -11.33 11.58 5.60
CA PHE A 277 -12.20 12.17 4.60
C PHE A 277 -12.20 13.69 4.66
N LEU A 278 -11.50 14.39 3.76
CA LEU A 278 -11.52 15.86 3.66
C LEU A 278 -12.91 16.43 3.31
N SER A 279 -13.82 15.60 2.83
CA SER A 279 -15.20 16.00 2.58
C SER A 279 -16.04 16.15 3.87
N ASN A 280 -15.58 15.64 4.99
CA ASN A 280 -16.18 15.82 6.32
C ASN A 280 -15.48 16.96 7.05
N LYS A 281 -16.25 17.93 7.55
CA LYS A 281 -15.71 19.14 8.18
C LYS A 281 -14.86 18.85 9.40
N GLU A 282 -15.35 17.99 10.31
CA GLU A 282 -14.65 17.68 11.55
C GLU A 282 -13.39 16.87 11.31
N GLU A 283 -13.41 15.97 10.30
CA GLU A 283 -12.23 15.20 9.93
C GLU A 283 -11.19 16.06 9.20
N GLU A 284 -11.64 17.02 8.37
CA GLU A 284 -10.75 17.99 7.76
C GLU A 284 -10.06 18.86 8.84
N GLU A 285 -10.81 19.37 9.82
CA GLU A 285 -10.25 20.13 10.94
C GLU A 285 -9.23 19.29 11.74
N TYR A 286 -9.53 18.00 11.97
CA TYR A 286 -8.62 17.06 12.62
C TYR A 286 -7.33 16.86 11.81
N LEU A 287 -7.42 16.58 10.51
CA LEU A 287 -6.27 16.32 9.65
C LEU A 287 -5.40 17.56 9.40
N ASN A 288 -5.96 18.78 9.58
CA ASN A 288 -5.20 20.03 9.52
C ASN A 288 -4.66 20.47 10.90
N SER A 289 -4.99 19.74 11.96
CA SER A 289 -4.45 20.05 13.30
C SER A 289 -3.13 19.32 13.55
N ASN A 290 -2.20 19.96 14.27
CA ASN A 290 -0.96 19.29 14.70
C ASN A 290 -1.24 18.00 15.45
N LYS A 291 -2.22 18.01 16.36
CA LYS A 291 -2.61 16.82 17.13
C LYS A 291 -3.08 15.68 16.22
N GLY A 292 -3.99 15.96 15.30
CA GLY A 292 -4.52 14.94 14.40
C GLY A 292 -3.46 14.35 13.48
N GLN A 293 -2.57 15.20 12.95
CA GLN A 293 -1.45 14.76 12.13
C GLN A 293 -0.47 13.89 12.93
N ASP A 294 -0.15 14.28 14.17
CA ASP A 294 0.75 13.53 15.04
C ASP A 294 0.14 12.16 15.43
N GLU A 295 -1.17 12.10 15.68
CA GLU A 295 -1.89 10.84 15.94
C GLU A 295 -1.91 9.93 14.70
N VAL A 296 -2.12 10.48 13.50
CA VAL A 296 -2.04 9.73 12.23
C VAL A 296 -0.65 9.16 12.04
N VAL A 297 0.38 9.98 12.23
CA VAL A 297 1.79 9.55 12.13
C VAL A 297 2.09 8.45 13.13
N GLN A 298 1.66 8.59 14.39
CA GLN A 298 1.88 7.58 15.41
C GLN A 298 1.27 6.22 15.04
N ASN A 299 0.03 6.22 14.52
CA ASN A 299 -0.63 4.97 14.10
C ASN A 299 0.13 4.27 12.95
N ILE A 300 0.67 5.04 11.99
CA ILE A 300 1.49 4.48 10.92
C ILE A 300 2.83 3.96 11.47
N MET A 301 3.42 4.66 12.43
CA MET A 301 4.67 4.23 13.09
C MET A 301 4.49 2.93 13.89
N ASP A 302 3.38 2.78 14.61
CA ASP A 302 3.05 1.55 15.35
C ASP A 302 2.90 0.36 14.40
N ALA A 303 2.26 0.58 13.25
CA ALA A 303 2.17 -0.43 12.20
C ALA A 303 3.54 -0.78 11.61
N LEU A 304 4.39 0.22 11.38
CA LEU A 304 5.72 0.04 10.82
C LEU A 304 6.64 -0.73 11.77
N ASP A 305 6.59 -0.45 13.07
CA ASP A 305 7.36 -1.18 14.08
C ASP A 305 6.95 -2.67 14.12
N ARG A 306 5.64 -2.94 14.14
CA ARG A 306 5.10 -4.30 14.09
C ARG A 306 5.52 -5.03 12.81
N TYR A 307 5.40 -4.37 11.67
CA TYR A 307 5.77 -4.91 10.36
C TYR A 307 7.25 -5.27 10.30
N LYS A 308 8.12 -4.35 10.72
CA LYS A 308 9.56 -4.56 10.81
C LYS A 308 9.91 -5.75 11.71
N ASN A 309 9.34 -5.79 12.91
CA ASN A 309 9.56 -6.87 13.86
C ASN A 309 9.11 -8.22 13.33
N GLN A 310 8.00 -8.29 12.58
CA GLN A 310 7.53 -9.53 11.96
C GLN A 310 8.46 -10.00 10.83
N LEU A 311 8.96 -9.10 10.00
CA LEU A 311 9.89 -9.45 8.92
C LEU A 311 11.27 -9.90 9.47
N GLU A 312 11.75 -9.26 10.51
CA GLU A 312 13.05 -9.56 11.13
C GLU A 312 12.96 -10.74 12.12
N GLY A 313 11.86 -10.85 12.85
CA GLY A 313 11.62 -11.90 13.84
C GLY A 313 11.32 -13.28 13.25
N SER A 314 10.72 -13.33 12.06
CA SER A 314 10.48 -14.58 11.34
C SER A 314 11.76 -15.33 10.96
N ALA A 315 12.92 -14.67 11.04
CA ALA A 315 14.23 -15.27 10.79
C ALA A 315 14.80 -16.04 12.02
N THR A 316 14.20 -15.93 13.20
CA THR A 316 14.75 -16.45 14.46
C THR A 316 13.96 -17.62 15.08
N VAL A 317 12.82 -18.01 14.52
CA VAL A 317 12.04 -19.15 15.03
C VAL A 317 12.38 -20.41 14.23
N PRO A 318 13.12 -21.38 14.79
CA PRO A 318 13.22 -22.71 14.20
C PRO A 318 11.83 -23.35 14.19
N PRO A 319 11.48 -24.19 13.21
CA PRO A 319 10.18 -24.83 13.17
C PRO A 319 9.95 -25.57 14.48
N SER A 320 8.90 -25.17 15.18
CA SER A 320 8.44 -25.87 16.39
C SER A 320 8.23 -27.33 16.02
N SER A 321 8.98 -28.24 16.69
CA SER A 321 8.76 -29.67 16.63
C SER A 321 7.29 -29.93 16.97
N ALA A 322 6.56 -30.51 16.02
CA ALA A 322 5.19 -30.97 16.24
C ALA A 322 5.15 -31.87 17.48
N PRO A 323 4.15 -31.74 18.35
CA PRO A 323 4.01 -32.64 19.48
C PRO A 323 3.67 -34.06 18.98
N ASP A 324 4.54 -35.02 19.30
CA ASP A 324 4.29 -36.43 19.23
C ASP A 324 3.12 -36.79 20.15
N SER A 325 1.93 -36.83 19.65
CA SER A 325 0.82 -37.46 20.36
C SER A 325 -0.26 -37.95 19.39
N ILE A 326 -0.02 -39.09 18.74
CA ILE A 326 -1.08 -40.09 18.46
C ILE A 326 -0.37 -41.45 18.39
N ARG A 327 -0.20 -42.08 19.57
CA ARG A 327 -0.22 -43.52 19.71
C ARG A 327 -1.12 -43.84 20.87
N LYS A 328 -2.35 -44.18 20.56
CA LYS A 328 -3.09 -45.28 21.16
C LYS A 328 -4.27 -45.65 20.28
#